data_d808ba0b58ebe79a6851c434997140b8
#
_entry.id   d808ba0b58ebe79a6851c434997140b8
#
_cell.length_a   1.000
_cell.length_b   1.000
_cell.length_c   1.000
_cell.angle_alpha   90.00
_cell.angle_beta   90.00
_cell.angle_gamma   90.00
#
_symmetry.space_group_name_H-M   'P 1'
#
loop_
_entity.id
_entity.type
_entity.pdbx_description
1 polymer ?
#
loop_
_entity_poly.entity_id
_entity_poly.type
_entity_poly.pdbx_seq_one_letter_code
_entity_poly.pdbx_strand_id
1 'polypeptide(L)'
;MAVDYKFYDIKLVKQNQKKLIKDAIKAHDRFQFAYGKFLKEINSTSFFRYYSFVSLSAGSSVYYLLFKEIQKNIRSFYKKKGPLWFQCWLNLHKQDEVLEWHNHQDCAFHGYISIDPKNTETEFKNFTVKNEVGKMYLGPAYEYHKVNVLSPFKGQRITIAFDVVNTDSFKAMEIKYGPQDINTGYIPIW
;
A
#
# COMPACT_ATOMS: atom_id res chain seq x y z
N MET A 1 12.66 20.84 -8.38
CA MET A 1 13.20 19.50 -8.74
C MET A 1 12.02 18.67 -9.15
N ALA A 2 12.02 18.14 -10.39
CA ALA A 2 10.99 17.19 -10.81
C ALA A 2 11.06 15.98 -9.88
N VAL A 3 9.96 15.66 -9.24
CA VAL A 3 9.91 14.52 -8.33
C VAL A 3 9.68 13.30 -9.19
N ASP A 4 10.71 12.50 -9.30
CA ASP A 4 10.68 11.27 -10.08
C ASP A 4 9.73 10.28 -9.42
N TYR A 5 8.68 9.90 -10.14
CA TYR A 5 7.96 8.66 -9.86
C TYR A 5 8.58 7.52 -10.66
N LYS A 6 8.36 6.30 -10.21
CA LYS A 6 8.89 5.11 -10.89
C LYS A 6 7.92 3.96 -10.84
N PHE A 7 7.84 3.25 -11.96
CA PHE A 7 7.11 1.98 -12.06
C PHE A 7 8.09 0.81 -12.08
N TYR A 8 7.66 -0.28 -11.46
CA TYR A 8 8.39 -1.55 -11.44
C TYR A 8 7.43 -2.67 -11.85
N ASP A 9 7.97 -3.66 -12.54
CA ASP A 9 7.25 -4.88 -12.89
C ASP A 9 7.72 -6.03 -11.99
N ILE A 10 6.89 -6.42 -11.03
CA ILE A 10 7.21 -7.42 -10.03
C ILE A 10 6.78 -8.80 -10.51
N LYS A 11 7.70 -9.50 -11.16
CA LYS A 11 7.45 -10.83 -11.76
C LYS A 11 6.93 -11.85 -10.74
N LEU A 12 7.41 -11.77 -9.49
CA LEU A 12 6.95 -12.64 -8.40
C LEU A 12 5.42 -12.64 -8.25
N VAL A 13 4.79 -11.47 -8.39
CA VAL A 13 3.32 -11.33 -8.27
C VAL A 13 2.63 -12.06 -9.41
N LYS A 14 3.09 -11.88 -10.64
CA LYS A 14 2.52 -12.57 -11.82
C LYS A 14 2.60 -14.09 -11.66
N GLN A 15 3.74 -14.59 -11.19
CA GLN A 15 3.98 -16.02 -11.01
C GLN A 15 3.18 -16.65 -9.86
N ASN A 16 2.83 -15.87 -8.85
CA ASN A 16 2.20 -16.36 -7.62
C ASN A 16 0.84 -15.73 -7.32
N GLN A 17 0.19 -15.10 -8.30
CA GLN A 17 -1.02 -14.30 -8.11
C GLN A 17 -2.12 -15.04 -7.32
N LYS A 18 -2.46 -16.26 -7.71
CA LYS A 18 -3.51 -17.06 -7.03
C LYS A 18 -3.20 -17.27 -5.55
N LYS A 19 -1.94 -17.54 -5.22
CA LYS A 19 -1.52 -17.74 -3.83
C LYS A 19 -1.53 -16.43 -3.05
N LEU A 20 -1.06 -15.34 -3.64
CA LEU A 20 -1.11 -14.01 -3.04
C LEU A 20 -2.53 -13.57 -2.73
N ILE A 21 -3.47 -13.76 -3.66
CA ILE A 21 -4.90 -13.49 -3.44
C ILE A 21 -5.43 -14.30 -2.25
N LYS A 22 -5.20 -15.61 -2.26
CA LYS A 22 -5.66 -16.50 -1.18
C LYS A 22 -5.10 -16.09 0.19
N ASP A 23 -3.81 -15.82 0.27
CA ASP A 23 -3.13 -15.46 1.51
C ASP A 23 -3.56 -14.06 1.99
N ALA A 24 -3.83 -13.11 1.08
CA ALA A 24 -4.37 -11.79 1.40
C ALA A 24 -5.76 -11.87 2.05
N ILE A 25 -6.66 -12.60 1.43
CA ILE A 25 -8.03 -12.81 1.95
C ILE A 25 -7.95 -13.47 3.34
N LYS A 26 -7.16 -14.53 3.48
CA LYS A 26 -6.97 -15.20 4.77
C LYS A 26 -6.41 -14.26 5.86
N ALA A 27 -5.48 -13.39 5.51
CA ALA A 27 -4.93 -12.40 6.44
C ALA A 27 -5.99 -11.37 6.85
N HIS A 28 -6.76 -10.88 5.89
CA HIS A 28 -7.88 -9.97 6.13
C HIS A 28 -8.95 -10.60 7.05
N ASP A 29 -9.36 -11.83 6.77
CA ASP A 29 -10.36 -12.54 7.57
C ASP A 29 -9.90 -12.72 9.03
N ARG A 30 -8.61 -13.03 9.25
CA ARG A 30 -8.04 -13.09 10.60
C ARG A 30 -8.11 -11.76 11.32
N PHE A 31 -7.80 -10.67 10.63
CA PHE A 31 -7.87 -9.33 11.19
C PHE A 31 -9.31 -8.97 11.55
N GLN A 32 -10.26 -9.23 10.66
CA GLN A 32 -11.69 -9.03 10.88
C GLN A 32 -12.20 -9.87 12.07
N PHE A 33 -11.79 -11.11 12.18
CA PHE A 33 -12.17 -11.97 13.30
C PHE A 33 -11.66 -11.41 14.64
N ALA A 34 -10.40 -10.95 14.69
CA ALA A 34 -9.79 -10.47 15.91
C ALA A 34 -10.28 -9.07 16.33
N TYR A 35 -10.50 -8.16 15.38
CA TYR A 35 -10.68 -6.73 15.64
C TYR A 35 -11.98 -6.15 15.07
N GLY A 36 -12.68 -6.82 14.18
CA GLY A 36 -13.88 -6.30 13.50
C GLY A 36 -15.01 -5.88 14.44
N LYS A 37 -15.09 -6.47 15.64
CA LYS A 37 -16.08 -6.08 16.66
C LYS A 37 -15.84 -4.67 17.23
N PHE A 38 -14.61 -4.18 17.15
CA PHE A 38 -14.21 -2.89 17.70
C PHE A 38 -14.20 -1.77 16.66
N LEU A 39 -14.29 -2.13 15.39
CA LEU A 39 -14.13 -1.23 14.25
C LEU A 39 -15.46 -1.18 13.48
N LYS A 40 -16.17 -0.07 13.62
CA LYS A 40 -17.56 0.07 13.12
C LYS A 40 -17.69 0.19 11.61
N GLU A 41 -16.62 0.53 10.88
CA GLU A 41 -16.65 0.73 9.45
C GLU A 41 -15.56 -0.05 8.72
N ILE A 42 -15.93 -0.61 7.58
CA ILE A 42 -15.33 -1.86 7.20
C ILE A 42 -15.07 -1.90 5.70
N ASN A 43 -14.30 -0.96 5.22
CA ASN A 43 -13.46 -1.30 4.10
C ASN A 43 -12.03 -1.55 4.58
N SER A 44 -11.26 -2.32 3.84
CA SER A 44 -9.91 -2.69 4.24
C SER A 44 -8.96 -1.48 4.36
N THR A 45 -9.21 -0.41 3.63
CA THR A 45 -8.45 0.83 3.69
C THR A 45 -8.62 1.56 5.02
N SER A 46 -9.81 1.51 5.64
CA SER A 46 -10.10 2.16 6.92
C SER A 46 -9.22 1.66 8.06
N PHE A 47 -8.63 0.48 7.91
CA PHE A 47 -7.77 -0.12 8.92
C PHE A 47 -6.29 0.21 8.79
N PHE A 48 -5.88 1.03 7.81
CA PHE A 48 -4.46 1.25 7.52
C PHE A 48 -3.66 1.76 8.72
N ARG A 49 -4.27 2.48 9.67
CA ARG A 49 -3.62 3.01 10.87
C ARG A 49 -3.45 1.99 12.00
N TYR A 50 -4.14 0.86 11.94
CA TYR A 50 -4.22 -0.09 13.04
C TYR A 50 -3.31 -1.32 12.88
N TYR A 51 -2.73 -1.52 11.69
CA TYR A 51 -1.89 -2.68 11.44
C TYR A 51 -0.86 -2.45 10.34
N SER A 52 0.17 -3.28 10.30
CA SER A 52 1.01 -3.46 9.11
C SER A 52 0.67 -4.77 8.44
N PHE A 53 0.38 -4.75 7.14
CA PHE A 53 0.06 -5.96 6.39
C PHE A 53 1.25 -6.94 6.35
N VAL A 54 2.49 -6.46 6.49
CA VAL A 54 3.67 -7.32 6.66
C VAL A 54 3.50 -8.27 7.83
N SER A 55 3.09 -7.73 9.00
CA SER A 55 2.87 -8.54 10.21
C SER A 55 1.65 -9.44 10.07
N LEU A 56 0.57 -8.92 9.47
CA LEU A 56 -0.67 -9.67 9.29
C LEU A 56 -0.51 -10.85 8.33
N SER A 57 0.35 -10.72 7.32
CA SER A 57 0.66 -11.77 6.35
C SER A 57 1.79 -12.71 6.80
N ALA A 58 2.25 -12.60 8.06
CA ALA A 58 3.26 -13.49 8.62
C ALA A 58 2.85 -14.96 8.47
N GLY A 59 3.80 -15.79 8.08
CA GLY A 59 3.56 -17.21 7.74
C GLY A 59 3.31 -17.44 6.23
N SER A 60 3.12 -16.41 5.42
CA SER A 60 3.10 -16.55 3.97
C SER A 60 4.51 -16.36 3.39
N SER A 61 5.13 -17.43 2.91
CA SER A 61 6.46 -17.37 2.27
C SER A 61 6.46 -16.47 1.03
N VAL A 62 5.37 -16.43 0.28
CA VAL A 62 5.28 -15.62 -0.93
C VAL A 62 5.18 -14.13 -0.60
N TYR A 63 4.45 -13.75 0.46
CA TYR A 63 4.44 -12.36 0.93
C TYR A 63 5.78 -11.94 1.52
N TYR A 64 6.47 -12.84 2.24
CA TYR A 64 7.82 -12.56 2.71
C TYR A 64 8.77 -12.19 1.56
N LEU A 65 8.75 -12.97 0.47
CA LEU A 65 9.57 -12.69 -0.71
C LEU A 65 9.14 -11.38 -1.41
N LEU A 66 7.84 -11.13 -1.50
CA LEU A 66 7.30 -9.89 -2.07
C LEU A 66 7.75 -8.66 -1.29
N PHE A 67 7.69 -8.69 0.04
CA PHE A 67 8.15 -7.58 0.87
C PHE A 67 9.66 -7.33 0.75
N LYS A 68 10.46 -8.38 0.61
CA LYS A 68 11.90 -8.21 0.31
C LYS A 68 12.12 -7.50 -1.02
N GLU A 69 11.35 -7.82 -2.04
CA GLU A 69 11.45 -7.17 -3.35
C GLU A 69 10.95 -5.72 -3.30
N ILE A 70 9.86 -5.44 -2.58
CA ILE A 70 9.38 -4.08 -2.33
C ILE A 70 10.45 -3.26 -1.61
N GLN A 71 11.05 -3.78 -0.53
CA GLN A 71 12.12 -3.10 0.22
C GLN A 71 13.32 -2.76 -0.68
N LYS A 72 13.76 -3.70 -1.51
CA LYS A 72 14.84 -3.48 -2.47
C LYS A 72 14.52 -2.32 -3.42
N ASN A 73 13.32 -2.28 -3.95
CA ASN A 73 12.87 -1.22 -4.85
C ASN A 73 12.74 0.14 -4.13
N ILE A 74 12.24 0.16 -2.89
CA ILE A 74 12.19 1.34 -2.04
C ILE A 74 13.61 1.90 -1.82
N ARG A 75 14.57 1.06 -1.45
CA ARG A 75 15.96 1.51 -1.27
C ARG A 75 16.62 2.00 -2.56
N SER A 76 16.31 1.38 -3.68
CA SER A 76 16.76 1.83 -5.00
C SER A 76 16.16 3.18 -5.43
N PHE A 77 14.91 3.43 -5.03
CA PHE A 77 14.20 4.69 -5.29
C PHE A 77 14.71 5.81 -4.38
N TYR A 78 14.81 5.54 -3.08
CA TYR A 78 15.30 6.48 -2.08
C TYR A 78 16.84 6.44 -2.02
N LYS A 79 17.48 7.18 -2.90
CA LYS A 79 18.95 7.19 -3.07
C LYS A 79 19.75 7.70 -1.86
N LYS A 80 19.07 8.31 -0.87
CA LYS A 80 19.74 8.82 0.35
C LYS A 80 20.01 7.67 1.33
N LYS A 81 21.13 7.78 2.06
CA LYS A 81 21.41 6.93 3.23
C LYS A 81 20.56 7.38 4.40
N GLY A 82 20.16 6.45 5.26
CA GLY A 82 19.43 6.73 6.48
C GLY A 82 18.32 5.74 6.75
N PRO A 83 17.77 5.80 7.97
CA PRO A 83 16.67 4.93 8.37
C PRO A 83 15.40 5.24 7.59
N LEU A 84 14.68 4.19 7.25
CA LEU A 84 13.35 4.25 6.67
C LEU A 84 12.43 3.32 7.45
N TRP A 85 11.18 3.73 7.57
CA TRP A 85 10.11 2.92 8.11
C TRP A 85 9.03 2.77 7.05
N PHE A 86 8.35 1.66 7.10
CA PHE A 86 7.40 1.22 6.10
C PHE A 86 6.11 0.80 6.79
N GLN A 87 5.02 1.38 6.40
CA GLN A 87 3.69 0.92 6.73
C GLN A 87 3.00 0.46 5.46
N CYS A 88 2.38 -0.70 5.50
CA CYS A 88 1.57 -1.15 4.38
C CYS A 88 0.22 -1.70 4.85
N TRP A 89 -0.76 -1.55 3.99
CA TRP A 89 -2.11 -2.05 4.20
C TRP A 89 -2.67 -2.68 2.94
N LEU A 90 -3.69 -3.50 3.15
CA LEU A 90 -4.37 -4.20 2.09
C LEU A 90 -5.64 -3.42 1.71
N ASN A 91 -5.81 -3.16 0.43
CA ASN A 91 -7.06 -2.67 -0.14
C ASN A 91 -7.79 -3.83 -0.80
N LEU A 92 -8.94 -4.19 -0.23
CA LEU A 92 -9.91 -5.14 -0.78
C LEU A 92 -11.16 -4.34 -1.12
N HIS A 93 -11.28 -3.91 -2.37
CA HIS A 93 -12.37 -3.03 -2.79
C HIS A 93 -13.29 -3.70 -3.79
N LYS A 94 -14.58 -3.65 -3.54
CA LYS A 94 -15.61 -3.92 -4.54
C LYS A 94 -15.63 -2.79 -5.57
N GLN A 95 -16.41 -2.96 -6.62
CA GLN A 95 -16.49 -2.00 -7.71
C GLN A 95 -16.91 -0.59 -7.27
N ASP A 96 -17.77 -0.49 -6.27
CA ASP A 96 -18.34 0.75 -5.70
C ASP A 96 -17.53 1.32 -4.51
N GLU A 97 -16.43 0.66 -4.14
CA GLU A 97 -15.59 1.03 -3.00
C GLU A 97 -14.22 1.62 -3.43
N VAL A 98 -14.11 2.14 -4.64
CA VAL A 98 -12.84 2.73 -5.13
C VAL A 98 -12.48 4.02 -4.40
N LEU A 99 -11.18 4.29 -4.34
CA LEU A 99 -10.65 5.47 -3.67
C LEU A 99 -10.81 6.72 -4.52
N GLU A 100 -11.40 7.74 -3.92
CA GLU A 100 -11.48 9.09 -4.47
C GLU A 100 -10.14 9.84 -4.40
N TRP A 101 -10.11 11.08 -4.88
CA TRP A 101 -8.93 11.91 -4.88
C TRP A 101 -8.32 12.08 -3.49
N HIS A 102 -7.11 11.59 -3.30
CA HIS A 102 -6.37 11.71 -2.05
C HIS A 102 -4.86 11.78 -2.31
N ASN A 103 -4.10 12.09 -1.28
CA ASN A 103 -2.64 12.05 -1.26
C ASN A 103 -2.13 11.55 0.11
N HIS A 104 -0.82 11.45 0.27
CA HIS A 104 -0.16 10.89 1.45
C HIS A 104 0.80 11.89 2.08
N GLN A 105 0.29 13.06 2.51
CA GLN A 105 1.10 14.24 2.90
C GLN A 105 2.15 13.99 3.98
N ASP A 106 1.94 13.00 4.85
CA ASP A 106 2.75 12.81 6.04
C ASP A 106 3.87 11.76 5.87
N CYS A 107 4.13 11.29 4.65
CA CYS A 107 5.22 10.37 4.37
C CYS A 107 6.30 11.00 3.46
N ALA A 108 7.46 10.38 3.38
CA ALA A 108 8.52 10.83 2.47
C ALA A 108 8.16 10.53 1.00
N PHE A 109 7.56 9.37 0.77
CA PHE A 109 6.97 8.94 -0.48
C PHE A 109 6.03 7.77 -0.23
N HIS A 110 5.17 7.49 -1.19
CA HIS A 110 4.21 6.40 -1.10
C HIS A 110 4.29 5.48 -2.31
N GLY A 111 3.57 4.36 -2.22
CA GLY A 111 3.46 3.47 -3.35
C GLY A 111 2.32 2.47 -3.20
N TYR A 112 2.12 1.73 -4.27
CA TYR A 112 1.21 0.60 -4.27
C TYR A 112 1.69 -0.50 -5.21
N ILE A 113 1.22 -1.72 -5.00
CA ILE A 113 1.40 -2.85 -5.91
C ILE A 113 0.08 -3.54 -6.17
N SER A 114 -0.23 -3.78 -7.44
CA SER A 114 -1.46 -4.42 -7.87
C SER A 114 -1.33 -5.94 -7.83
N ILE A 115 -2.15 -6.60 -7.01
CA ILE A 115 -2.23 -8.07 -6.88
C ILE A 115 -3.33 -8.63 -7.79
N ASP A 116 -4.54 -8.08 -7.67
CA ASP A 116 -5.68 -8.37 -8.54
C ASP A 116 -6.35 -7.04 -8.93
N PRO A 117 -5.82 -6.35 -9.95
CA PRO A 117 -6.24 -5.00 -10.28
C PRO A 117 -7.65 -4.90 -10.88
N LYS A 118 -8.25 -6.02 -11.30
CA LYS A 118 -9.46 -5.99 -12.13
C LYS A 118 -9.23 -5.12 -13.38
N ASN A 119 -10.26 -4.52 -13.92
CA ASN A 119 -10.12 -3.57 -15.00
C ASN A 119 -10.20 -2.13 -14.46
N THR A 120 -9.13 -1.70 -13.80
CA THR A 120 -9.00 -0.38 -13.19
C THR A 120 -7.75 0.35 -13.66
N GLU A 121 -7.75 1.65 -13.45
CA GLU A 121 -6.57 2.50 -13.62
C GLU A 121 -6.39 3.40 -12.39
N THR A 122 -5.18 3.89 -12.20
CA THR A 122 -4.90 4.96 -11.25
C THR A 122 -4.69 6.25 -12.02
N GLU A 123 -5.52 7.24 -11.75
CA GLU A 123 -5.42 8.58 -12.32
C GLU A 123 -4.67 9.49 -11.35
N PHE A 124 -3.62 10.10 -11.82
CA PHE A 124 -2.87 11.17 -11.17
C PHE A 124 -3.24 12.50 -11.82
N LYS A 125 -2.84 13.62 -11.24
CA LYS A 125 -3.19 14.95 -11.80
C LYS A 125 -2.70 15.15 -13.23
N ASN A 126 -1.56 14.57 -13.59
CA ASN A 126 -0.89 14.82 -14.86
C ASN A 126 -0.78 13.59 -15.78
N PHE A 127 -1.16 12.42 -15.31
CA PHE A 127 -1.09 11.17 -16.08
C PHE A 127 -2.00 10.10 -15.50
N THR A 128 -2.25 9.07 -16.29
CA THR A 128 -3.06 7.91 -15.90
C THR A 128 -2.28 6.63 -16.17
N VAL A 129 -2.44 5.63 -15.29
CA VAL A 129 -1.77 4.35 -15.38
C VAL A 129 -2.76 3.22 -15.28
N LYS A 130 -2.83 2.38 -16.32
CA LYS A 130 -3.57 1.13 -16.23
C LYS A 130 -2.96 0.22 -15.17
N ASN A 131 -3.78 -0.24 -14.24
CA ASN A 131 -3.36 -1.17 -13.22
C ASN A 131 -3.22 -2.57 -13.81
N GLU A 132 -2.05 -3.16 -13.64
CA GLU A 132 -1.71 -4.49 -14.14
C GLU A 132 -1.15 -5.34 -13.01
N VAL A 133 -1.33 -6.66 -13.10
CA VAL A 133 -0.81 -7.61 -12.10
C VAL A 133 0.70 -7.45 -11.97
N GLY A 134 1.16 -7.18 -10.74
CA GLY A 134 2.58 -6.99 -10.43
C GLY A 134 3.14 -5.62 -10.76
N LYS A 135 2.33 -4.69 -11.30
CA LYS A 135 2.78 -3.31 -11.47
C LYS A 135 2.82 -2.63 -10.10
N MET A 136 3.99 -2.09 -9.75
CA MET A 136 4.23 -1.33 -8.55
C MET A 136 4.61 0.11 -8.90
N TYR A 137 4.00 1.05 -8.21
CA TYR A 137 4.29 2.48 -8.27
C TYR A 137 5.07 2.92 -7.03
N LEU A 138 6.03 3.81 -7.19
CA LEU A 138 6.64 4.63 -6.15
C LEU A 138 6.65 6.07 -6.61
N GLY A 139 6.22 6.98 -5.76
CA GLY A 139 6.16 8.41 -6.10
C GLY A 139 6.00 9.32 -4.89
N PRO A 140 5.98 10.63 -5.13
CA PRO A 140 5.96 11.63 -4.07
C PRO A 140 4.68 11.59 -3.25
N ALA A 141 4.82 11.86 -1.97
CA ALA A 141 3.75 11.86 -0.99
C ALA A 141 2.60 12.82 -1.34
N TYR A 142 2.91 13.95 -1.92
CA TYR A 142 1.94 15.01 -2.25
C TYR A 142 1.16 14.74 -3.55
N GLU A 143 1.53 13.73 -4.34
CA GLU A 143 0.86 13.45 -5.62
C GLU A 143 -0.55 12.95 -5.39
N TYR A 144 -1.53 13.77 -5.82
CA TYR A 144 -2.94 13.39 -5.76
C TYR A 144 -3.27 12.32 -6.78
N HIS A 145 -4.01 11.32 -6.33
CA HIS A 145 -4.48 10.25 -7.18
C HIS A 145 -5.82 9.68 -6.73
N LYS A 146 -6.49 9.00 -7.66
CA LYS A 146 -7.72 8.22 -7.43
C LYS A 146 -7.69 6.94 -8.25
N VAL A 147 -8.65 6.06 -8.03
CA VAL A 147 -8.82 4.83 -8.80
C VAL A 147 -10.10 4.91 -9.62
N ASN A 148 -9.99 4.71 -10.92
CA ASN A 148 -11.11 4.62 -11.84
C ASN A 148 -11.40 3.17 -12.22
N VAL A 149 -12.69 2.82 -12.28
CA VAL A 149 -13.17 1.53 -12.80
C VAL A 149 -13.46 1.70 -14.29
N LEU A 150 -12.73 0.98 -15.15
CA LEU A 150 -12.86 1.06 -16.60
C LEU A 150 -14.01 0.20 -17.15
N SER A 151 -14.33 -0.89 -16.45
CA SER A 151 -15.50 -1.72 -16.73
C SER A 151 -15.95 -2.47 -15.49
N PRO A 152 -17.25 -2.84 -15.40
CA PRO A 152 -17.76 -3.59 -14.27
C PRO A 152 -17.00 -4.90 -14.02
N PHE A 153 -16.79 -5.23 -12.75
CA PHE A 153 -16.14 -6.47 -12.35
C PHE A 153 -16.86 -7.12 -11.16
N LYS A 154 -16.69 -8.44 -11.01
CA LYS A 154 -17.16 -9.20 -9.85
C LYS A 154 -16.02 -9.44 -8.87
N GLY A 155 -16.37 -9.60 -7.59
CA GLY A 155 -15.41 -9.84 -6.51
C GLY A 155 -14.73 -8.56 -6.04
N GLN A 156 -13.48 -8.68 -5.62
CA GLN A 156 -12.72 -7.58 -5.04
C GLN A 156 -11.45 -7.29 -5.84
N ARG A 157 -11.16 -6.02 -6.06
CA ARG A 157 -9.85 -5.54 -6.46
C ARG A 157 -8.90 -5.66 -5.27
N ILE A 158 -7.69 -6.14 -5.49
CA ILE A 158 -6.69 -6.34 -4.43
C ILE A 158 -5.43 -5.55 -4.76
N THR A 159 -5.07 -4.64 -3.86
CA THR A 159 -3.86 -3.82 -3.95
C THR A 159 -3.22 -3.74 -2.56
N ILE A 160 -1.91 -3.81 -2.49
CA ILE A 160 -1.17 -3.43 -1.29
C ILE A 160 -0.70 -2.00 -1.50
N ALA A 161 -1.13 -1.10 -0.64
CA ALA A 161 -0.65 0.27 -0.60
C ALA A 161 0.31 0.45 0.58
N PHE A 162 1.19 1.44 0.50
CA PHE A 162 2.17 1.65 1.56
C PHE A 162 2.71 3.08 1.57
N ASP A 163 3.06 3.51 2.78
CA ASP A 163 3.77 4.74 3.07
C ASP A 163 5.19 4.43 3.54
N VAL A 164 6.13 5.24 3.10
CA VAL A 164 7.51 5.19 3.55
C VAL A 164 7.86 6.51 4.20
N VAL A 165 8.31 6.45 5.45
CA VAL A 165 8.73 7.61 6.22
C VAL A 165 10.22 7.54 6.54
N ASN A 166 10.85 8.69 6.57
CA ASN A 166 12.22 8.88 7.06
C ASN A 166 12.18 9.63 8.41
N THR A 167 13.32 9.88 9.00
CA THR A 167 13.42 10.58 10.27
C THR A 167 12.75 11.96 10.23
N ASP A 168 12.86 12.69 9.12
CA ASP A 168 12.31 14.04 9.01
C ASP A 168 10.77 13.98 8.92
N SER A 169 10.22 13.04 8.15
CA SER A 169 8.77 12.80 8.08
C SER A 169 8.20 12.40 9.44
N PHE A 170 8.92 11.57 10.19
CA PHE A 170 8.50 11.14 11.53
C PHE A 170 8.42 12.32 12.50
N LYS A 171 9.46 13.16 12.54
CA LYS A 171 9.47 14.39 13.36
C LYS A 171 8.35 15.35 12.97
N ALA A 172 8.09 15.52 11.67
CA ALA A 172 7.01 16.37 11.18
C ALA A 172 5.62 15.86 11.63
N MET A 173 5.38 14.54 11.59
CA MET A 173 4.15 13.94 12.10
C MET A 173 4.00 14.12 13.62
N GLU A 174 5.06 13.93 14.38
CA GLU A 174 5.07 14.12 15.83
C GLU A 174 4.70 15.56 16.21
N ILE A 175 5.25 16.54 15.50
CA ILE A 175 4.93 17.97 15.69
C ILE A 175 3.46 18.26 15.33
N LYS A 176 2.96 17.68 14.23
CA LYS A 176 1.63 17.98 13.70
C LYS A 176 0.51 17.33 14.50
N TYR A 177 0.70 16.10 14.94
CA TYR A 177 -0.36 15.28 15.56
C TYR A 177 -0.12 14.98 17.03
N GLY A 178 1.07 15.25 17.55
CA GLY A 178 1.50 14.86 18.87
C GLY A 178 1.83 13.36 18.99
N PRO A 179 2.42 12.95 20.12
CA PRO A 179 2.88 11.57 20.31
C PRO A 179 1.74 10.54 20.41
N GLN A 180 0.51 10.98 20.59
CA GLN A 180 -0.66 10.11 20.79
C GLN A 180 -1.26 9.58 19.48
N ASP A 181 -1.02 10.27 18.36
CA ASP A 181 -1.57 9.93 17.04
C ASP A 181 -0.55 9.29 16.11
N ILE A 182 0.63 8.93 16.62
CA ILE A 182 1.64 8.23 15.82
C ILE A 182 1.12 6.84 15.46
N ASN A 183 1.05 6.60 14.18
CA ASN A 183 0.69 5.30 13.64
C ASN A 183 1.71 4.22 14.07
N THR A 184 1.26 3.24 14.82
CA THR A 184 2.10 2.15 15.34
C THR A 184 2.38 1.04 14.32
N GLY A 185 1.81 1.14 13.13
CA GLY A 185 1.99 0.14 12.06
C GLY A 185 3.30 0.22 11.28
N TYR A 186 4.16 1.20 11.59
CA TYR A 186 5.46 1.35 10.93
C TYR A 186 6.46 0.30 11.39
N ILE A 187 7.11 -0.35 10.43
CA ILE A 187 8.22 -1.28 10.65
C ILE A 187 9.50 -0.74 10.00
N PRO A 188 10.67 -0.92 10.63
CA PRO A 188 11.93 -0.52 10.01
C PRO A 188 12.23 -1.40 8.79
N ILE A 189 12.83 -0.79 7.76
CA ILE A 189 13.32 -1.51 6.58
C ILE A 189 14.81 -1.22 6.38
N TRP A 190 15.53 -2.24 5.94
CA TRP A 190 16.99 -2.27 5.82
C TRP A 190 17.47 -2.10 4.38
#